data_2d278707c9776887f387b1cb90ef52c3
#
_entry.id   2d278707c9776887f387b1cb90ef52c3
#
_cell.length_a   1.000
_cell.length_b   1.000
_cell.length_c   1.000
_cell.angle_alpha   90.00
_cell.angle_beta   90.00
_cell.angle_gamma   90.00
#
_symmetry.space_group_name_H-M   'P 1'
#
loop_
_entity.id
_entity.type
_entity.pdbx_description
1 polymer ?
#
loop_
_entity_poly.entity_id
_entity_poly.type
_entity_poly.pdbx_seq_one_letter_code
_entity_poly.pdbx_strand_id
1 'polypeptide(L)'
;MXXXXXADCVVACLNPEHDDGNPSMRIDRITGVYNCFSCGFKGNIFNYYDAPSNPLDIRREQARRKIEEKRASSVGLKMPKNFMPYVGNWRQISPETYKLFDAFVHPDKPFTGRISFPIKDLTGKISAFNCRTQSPTDVPKYIIHPPKAVLPLFPARVRPIKGRVILVEGIFDALNLHDKGLTNSLCCFGTRNIDIEKLKLLKMQGVEGIDILFDPDAAGQEAAVGIVEMCEIAGLLSKNIKLPIQLEDAGALTKEKVKDLKETLYG
;
A
#
# COMPACT_ATOMS: atom_id res chain seq x y z
N MET A 1 2.19 -18.24 -26.16
CA MET A 1 1.27 -17.06 -26.20
C MET A 1 -0.21 -17.50 -26.21
N UNK A 2 -1.25 -17.27 -25.30
CA UNK A 2 -2.35 -17.61 -25.34
C UNK A 2 -3.10 -16.65 -25.66
N UNK A 3 -3.54 -16.61 -26.35
CA UNK A 3 -4.21 -15.78 -26.76
C UNK A 3 -5.23 -15.69 -26.00
N UNK A 4 -5.35 -15.15 -25.47
CA UNK A 4 -6.21 -14.95 -24.90
C UNK A 4 -7.21 -14.91 -25.55
N UNK A 5 -7.77 -15.53 -25.65
CA UNK A 5 -8.61 -15.53 -26.19
C UNK A 5 -9.26 -14.61 -25.96
N UNK A 6 -9.38 -13.93 -26.51
CA UNK A 6 -9.89 -13.20 -26.41
C UNK A 6 -10.89 -13.52 -25.97
N ALA A 7 -11.43 -13.21 -24.99
CA ALA A 7 -12.73 -13.44 -24.38
C ALA A 7 -13.88 -12.79 -25.15
N ASP A 8 -13.55 -11.92 -26.06
CA ASP A 8 -14.53 -11.20 -26.89
C ASP A 8 -14.58 -11.75 -28.31
N CYS A 9 -15.74 -11.73 -28.92
CA CYS A 9 -15.87 -11.88 -30.36
C CYS A 9 -16.43 -10.60 -30.98
N VAL A 10 -16.00 -10.32 -32.20
CA VAL A 10 -16.48 -9.17 -32.98
C VAL A 10 -17.45 -9.69 -34.02
N VAL A 11 -18.64 -9.10 -34.07
CA VAL A 11 -19.73 -9.53 -34.98
C VAL A 11 -20.41 -8.28 -35.60
N ALA A 12 -21.21 -8.50 -36.61
CA ALA A 12 -22.09 -7.45 -37.12
C ALA A 12 -23.10 -7.02 -36.06
N CYS A 13 -23.46 -5.76 -36.07
CA CYS A 13 -24.33 -5.18 -34.99
C CYS A 13 -25.72 -5.84 -34.99
N LEU A 14 -26.24 -6.10 -33.82
CA LEU A 14 -27.58 -6.68 -33.62
C LEU A 14 -28.71 -5.62 -33.74
N ASN A 15 -28.36 -4.34 -33.82
CA ASN A 15 -29.34 -3.28 -34.00
C ASN A 15 -29.86 -3.30 -35.45
N PRO A 16 -31.15 -3.58 -35.66
CA PRO A 16 -31.70 -3.65 -37.02
C PRO A 16 -31.67 -2.31 -37.76
N GLU A 17 -31.49 -1.20 -37.05
CA GLU A 17 -31.38 0.13 -37.65
C GLU A 17 -29.94 0.50 -38.02
N HIS A 18 -28.97 -0.40 -37.78
CA HIS A 18 -27.56 -0.15 -38.06
C HIS A 18 -27.02 -1.14 -39.10
N ASP A 19 -26.87 -0.69 -40.33
CA ASP A 19 -26.23 -1.49 -41.40
C ASP A 19 -24.73 -1.53 -41.17
N ASP A 20 -24.26 -2.60 -40.50
CA ASP A 20 -22.90 -2.77 -40.00
C ASP A 20 -22.06 -3.59 -40.99
N GLY A 21 -21.78 -3.01 -42.18
CA GLY A 21 -20.98 -3.63 -43.23
C GLY A 21 -19.57 -4.06 -42.80
N ASN A 22 -19.03 -3.42 -41.75
CA ASN A 22 -17.76 -3.82 -41.09
C ASN A 22 -18.04 -4.13 -39.63
N PRO A 23 -18.02 -5.40 -39.20
CA PRO A 23 -18.41 -5.77 -37.84
C PRO A 23 -17.81 -4.89 -36.77
N SER A 24 -18.65 -4.22 -35.98
CA SER A 24 -18.25 -3.24 -34.96
C SER A 24 -18.82 -3.52 -33.58
N MET A 25 -19.56 -4.61 -33.42
CA MET A 25 -20.08 -5.00 -32.11
C MET A 25 -19.16 -6.03 -31.45
N ARG A 26 -18.75 -5.76 -30.22
CA ARG A 26 -18.05 -6.73 -29.39
C ARG A 26 -19.02 -7.40 -28.44
N ILE A 27 -18.90 -8.72 -28.31
CA ILE A 27 -19.65 -9.54 -27.38
C ILE A 27 -18.62 -10.26 -26.47
N ASP A 28 -18.75 -10.09 -25.16
CA ASP A 28 -18.00 -10.89 -24.19
C ASP A 28 -18.60 -12.30 -24.16
N ARG A 29 -17.85 -13.28 -24.58
CA ARG A 29 -18.27 -14.68 -24.72
C ARG A 29 -18.70 -15.33 -23.40
N ILE A 30 -18.30 -14.77 -22.26
CA ILE A 30 -18.56 -15.36 -20.94
C ILE A 30 -19.78 -14.71 -20.30
N THR A 31 -19.87 -13.39 -20.35
CA THR A 31 -20.96 -12.66 -19.70
C THR A 31 -22.13 -12.37 -20.64
N GLY A 32 -21.90 -12.47 -21.96
CA GLY A 32 -22.91 -12.13 -22.96
C GLY A 32 -23.11 -10.63 -23.15
N VAL A 33 -22.37 -9.80 -22.43
CA VAL A 33 -22.49 -8.34 -22.56
C VAL A 33 -21.96 -7.93 -23.94
N TYR A 34 -22.72 -7.10 -24.65
CA TYR A 34 -22.30 -6.58 -25.93
C TYR A 34 -22.38 -5.07 -26.00
N ASN A 35 -21.53 -4.50 -26.85
CA ASN A 35 -21.53 -3.07 -27.18
C ASN A 35 -21.04 -2.88 -28.60
N CYS A 36 -21.82 -2.16 -29.40
CA CYS A 36 -21.44 -1.75 -30.74
C CYS A 36 -20.67 -0.41 -30.63
N PHE A 37 -19.45 -0.39 -31.16
CA PHE A 37 -18.62 0.82 -31.14
C PHE A 37 -18.99 1.86 -32.17
N SER A 38 -19.81 1.50 -33.18
CA SER A 38 -20.30 2.44 -34.18
C SER A 38 -21.57 3.17 -33.75
N CYS A 39 -22.62 2.42 -33.33
CA CYS A 39 -23.92 3.03 -33.02
C CYS A 39 -24.25 3.09 -31.51
N GLY A 40 -23.39 2.54 -30.65
CA GLY A 40 -23.61 2.53 -29.19
C GLY A 40 -24.67 1.53 -28.71
N PHE A 41 -25.22 0.69 -29.60
CA PHE A 41 -26.21 -0.33 -29.20
C PHE A 41 -25.56 -1.33 -28.26
N LYS A 42 -26.15 -1.50 -27.05
CA LYS A 42 -25.55 -2.30 -26.00
C LYS A 42 -26.62 -3.09 -25.21
N GLY A 43 -26.17 -4.20 -24.61
CA GLY A 43 -27.07 -5.04 -23.83
C GLY A 43 -26.41 -6.36 -23.43
N ASN A 44 -27.26 -7.38 -23.30
CA ASN A 44 -26.79 -8.73 -23.03
C ASN A 44 -27.44 -9.71 -24.02
N ILE A 45 -26.63 -10.57 -24.64
CA ILE A 45 -27.04 -11.51 -25.70
C ILE A 45 -28.11 -12.49 -25.19
N PHE A 46 -28.03 -12.91 -23.92
CA PHE A 46 -29.04 -13.82 -23.34
C PHE A 46 -30.40 -13.14 -23.28
N ASN A 47 -30.44 -11.86 -22.91
CA ASN A 47 -31.70 -11.10 -22.88
C ASN A 47 -32.19 -10.81 -24.31
N TYR A 48 -31.28 -10.53 -25.25
CA TYR A 48 -31.63 -10.22 -26.62
C TYR A 48 -32.33 -11.42 -27.32
N TYR A 49 -31.86 -12.63 -27.01
CA TYR A 49 -32.44 -13.86 -27.63
C TYR A 49 -33.36 -14.62 -26.69
N ASP A 50 -33.75 -14.02 -25.54
CA ASP A 50 -34.55 -14.70 -24.50
C ASP A 50 -33.96 -16.05 -24.07
N ALA A 51 -32.64 -16.16 -24.15
CA ALA A 51 -31.94 -17.39 -23.82
C ALA A 51 -31.72 -17.53 -22.29
N PRO A 52 -31.91 -18.72 -21.74
CA PRO A 52 -31.65 -18.90 -20.30
C PRO A 52 -30.17 -18.67 -20.00
N SER A 53 -29.89 -17.77 -19.06
CA SER A 53 -28.54 -17.54 -18.53
C SER A 53 -28.46 -18.09 -17.11
N ASN A 54 -27.32 -18.66 -16.75
CA ASN A 54 -27.07 -19.03 -15.36
C ASN A 54 -26.30 -17.89 -14.67
N PRO A 55 -26.98 -17.03 -13.92
CA PRO A 55 -26.31 -15.89 -13.27
C PRO A 55 -25.18 -16.30 -12.31
N LEU A 56 -25.26 -17.51 -11.74
CA LEU A 56 -24.21 -18.02 -10.84
C LEU A 56 -22.92 -18.32 -11.61
N ASP A 57 -23.01 -18.88 -12.80
CA ASP A 57 -21.81 -19.19 -13.59
C ASP A 57 -21.16 -17.92 -14.11
N ILE A 58 -21.96 -16.93 -14.51
CA ILE A 58 -21.46 -15.61 -14.88
C ILE A 58 -20.70 -14.96 -13.72
N ARG A 59 -21.29 -14.96 -12.51
CA ARG A 59 -20.67 -14.40 -11.31
C ARG A 59 -19.37 -15.14 -10.94
N ARG A 60 -19.38 -16.48 -11.04
CA ARG A 60 -18.19 -17.30 -10.77
C ARG A 60 -17.05 -16.94 -11.71
N GLU A 61 -17.33 -16.77 -12.99
CA GLU A 61 -16.31 -16.45 -13.98
C GLU A 61 -15.78 -15.03 -13.81
N GLN A 62 -16.66 -14.07 -13.50
CA GLN A 62 -16.24 -12.69 -13.17
C GLN A 62 -15.32 -12.69 -11.95
N ALA A 63 -15.67 -13.45 -10.92
CA ALA A 63 -14.84 -13.58 -9.70
C ALA A 63 -13.49 -14.24 -10.04
N ARG A 64 -13.50 -15.28 -10.88
CA ARG A 64 -12.27 -15.96 -11.32
C ARG A 64 -11.36 -14.99 -12.07
N ARG A 65 -11.89 -14.21 -13.01
CA ARG A 65 -11.11 -13.20 -13.76
C ARG A 65 -10.49 -12.17 -12.82
N LYS A 66 -11.25 -11.64 -11.86
CA LYS A 66 -10.74 -10.69 -10.87
C LYS A 66 -9.61 -11.28 -10.03
N ILE A 67 -9.74 -12.55 -9.65
CA ILE A 67 -8.70 -13.27 -8.89
C ILE A 67 -7.44 -13.42 -9.78
N GLU A 68 -7.60 -13.82 -11.02
CA GLU A 68 -6.48 -13.98 -11.98
C GLU A 68 -5.79 -12.63 -12.26
N GLU A 69 -6.54 -11.56 -12.44
CA GLU A 69 -6.01 -10.20 -12.60
C GLU A 69 -5.21 -9.78 -11.36
N LYS A 70 -5.77 -10.02 -10.16
CA LYS A 70 -5.06 -9.76 -8.90
C LYS A 70 -3.80 -10.62 -8.77
N ARG A 71 -3.83 -11.90 -9.16
CA ARG A 71 -2.66 -12.77 -9.16
C ARG A 71 -1.62 -12.29 -10.17
N ALA A 72 -2.01 -11.88 -11.36
CA ALA A 72 -1.10 -11.34 -12.37
C ALA A 72 -0.46 -10.03 -11.90
N SER A 73 -1.21 -9.18 -11.19
CA SER A 73 -0.66 -7.95 -10.58
C SER A 73 0.16 -8.23 -9.32
N SER A 74 0.15 -9.44 -8.78
CA SER A 74 0.81 -9.82 -7.54
C SER A 74 2.23 -10.36 -7.72
N VAL A 75 2.81 -10.26 -8.90
CA VAL A 75 4.25 -10.48 -9.07
C VAL A 75 4.93 -9.26 -8.46
N GLY A 76 5.48 -9.41 -7.27
CA GLY A 76 6.17 -8.31 -6.59
C GLY A 76 7.30 -7.75 -7.43
N LEU A 77 7.66 -6.50 -7.19
CA LEU A 77 8.82 -5.88 -7.83
C LEU A 77 10.09 -6.65 -7.43
N LYS A 78 11.09 -6.57 -8.29
CA LYS A 78 12.42 -7.12 -8.01
C LYS A 78 13.35 -5.98 -7.59
N MET A 79 14.32 -6.29 -6.74
CA MET A 79 15.39 -5.34 -6.44
C MET A 79 16.07 -4.93 -7.76
N PRO A 80 16.45 -3.64 -7.91
CA PRO A 80 17.19 -3.23 -9.11
C PRO A 80 18.52 -3.98 -9.19
N LYS A 81 18.97 -4.27 -10.40
CA LYS A 81 20.29 -4.92 -10.59
C LYS A 81 21.39 -3.97 -10.09
N ASN A 82 22.46 -4.52 -9.55
CA ASN A 82 23.64 -3.76 -9.09
C ASN A 82 23.33 -2.73 -7.98
N PHE A 83 22.27 -2.96 -7.18
CA PHE A 83 22.06 -2.13 -6.00
C PHE A 83 23.17 -2.40 -4.97
N MET A 84 23.46 -1.41 -4.15
CA MET A 84 24.44 -1.53 -3.05
C MET A 84 23.73 -1.30 -1.72
N PRO A 85 23.96 -2.14 -0.71
CA PRO A 85 23.40 -1.86 0.62
C PRO A 85 23.84 -0.49 1.12
N TYR A 86 22.96 0.24 1.77
CA TYR A 86 23.31 1.49 2.41
C TYR A 86 24.02 1.19 3.74
N VAL A 87 25.19 1.77 3.92
CA VAL A 87 26.06 1.51 5.09
C VAL A 87 26.36 2.80 5.90
N GLY A 88 25.62 3.88 5.65
CA GLY A 88 25.79 5.14 6.38
C GLY A 88 24.99 5.18 7.68
N ASN A 89 25.12 6.29 8.39
CA ASN A 89 24.43 6.54 9.66
C ASN A 89 23.57 7.83 9.62
N TRP A 90 22.98 8.10 8.49
CA TRP A 90 22.22 9.34 8.27
C TRP A 90 21.08 9.47 9.31
N ARG A 91 20.82 10.68 9.79
CA ARG A 91 19.88 10.98 10.88
C ARG A 91 20.20 10.24 12.19
N GLN A 92 21.47 9.88 12.42
CA GLN A 92 21.92 9.18 13.63
C GLN A 92 21.20 7.82 13.85
N ILE A 93 20.81 7.18 12.73
CA ILE A 93 20.26 5.82 12.73
C ILE A 93 21.40 4.87 12.37
N SER A 94 21.56 3.79 13.11
CA SER A 94 22.70 2.88 12.93
C SER A 94 22.67 2.15 11.58
N PRO A 95 23.86 1.81 11.04
CA PRO A 95 23.94 0.98 9.83
C PRO A 95 23.21 -0.37 9.99
N GLU A 96 23.15 -0.91 11.20
CA GLU A 96 22.45 -2.16 11.53
C GLU A 96 20.96 -2.02 11.28
N THR A 97 20.38 -0.89 11.66
CA THR A 97 18.96 -0.63 11.42
C THR A 97 18.70 -0.44 9.92
N TYR A 98 19.55 0.29 9.20
CA TYR A 98 19.41 0.39 7.75
C TYR A 98 19.47 -0.98 7.08
N LYS A 99 20.41 -1.82 7.48
CA LYS A 99 20.57 -3.18 6.98
C LYS A 99 19.32 -4.05 7.29
N LEU A 100 18.78 -3.92 8.51
CA LEU A 100 17.57 -4.67 8.92
C LEU A 100 16.39 -4.38 8.00
N PHE A 101 16.28 -3.14 7.52
CA PHE A 101 15.19 -2.72 6.64
C PHE A 101 15.58 -2.75 5.14
N ASP A 102 16.66 -3.44 4.80
CA ASP A 102 17.16 -3.63 3.43
C ASP A 102 17.40 -2.29 2.69
N ALA A 103 17.84 -1.25 3.42
CA ALA A 103 18.14 0.04 2.82
C ALA A 103 19.25 -0.07 1.78
N PHE A 104 19.09 0.59 0.65
CA PHE A 104 20.05 0.51 -0.45
C PHE A 104 20.20 1.83 -1.18
N VAL A 105 21.25 1.91 -2.00
CA VAL A 105 21.49 2.99 -2.95
C VAL A 105 21.69 2.40 -4.35
N HIS A 106 21.45 3.22 -5.37
CA HIS A 106 21.59 2.81 -6.76
C HIS A 106 21.92 4.03 -7.63
N PRO A 107 22.79 3.90 -8.65
CA PRO A 107 23.19 5.05 -9.45
C PRO A 107 22.13 5.59 -10.40
N ASP A 108 21.17 4.76 -10.78
CA ASP A 108 20.19 5.14 -11.80
C ASP A 108 18.87 5.65 -11.18
N LYS A 109 18.15 6.48 -11.94
CA LYS A 109 16.80 6.93 -11.56
C LYS A 109 15.84 5.75 -11.46
N PRO A 110 14.90 5.78 -10.50
CA PRO A 110 14.58 6.93 -9.63
C PRO A 110 15.39 6.95 -8.32
N PHE A 111 16.36 6.08 -8.13
CA PHE A 111 17.06 5.84 -6.87
C PHE A 111 18.28 6.75 -6.65
N THR A 112 18.83 7.31 -7.73
CA THR A 112 20.09 8.08 -7.69
C THR A 112 20.04 9.20 -6.65
N GLY A 113 21.09 9.30 -5.80
CA GLY A 113 21.18 10.31 -4.74
C GLY A 113 20.23 10.07 -3.56
N ARG A 114 19.64 8.88 -3.45
CA ARG A 114 18.61 8.59 -2.43
C ARG A 114 18.93 7.33 -1.65
N ILE A 115 18.56 7.34 -0.38
CA ILE A 115 18.45 6.11 0.41
C ILE A 115 17.10 5.52 0.09
N SER A 116 17.07 4.26 -0.34
CA SER A 116 15.87 3.60 -0.84
C SER A 116 15.56 2.35 -0.02
N PHE A 117 14.27 2.11 0.21
CA PHE A 117 13.79 0.98 1.00
C PHE A 117 12.80 0.17 0.17
N PRO A 118 12.97 -1.16 0.08
CA PRO A 118 11.93 -2.00 -0.52
C PRO A 118 10.75 -2.12 0.45
N ILE A 119 9.58 -1.70 0.01
CA ILE A 119 8.36 -1.78 0.81
C ILE A 119 7.68 -3.11 0.48
N LYS A 120 7.76 -4.02 1.43
CA LYS A 120 7.25 -5.40 1.26
C LYS A 120 5.85 -5.52 1.87
N ASP A 121 5.01 -6.33 1.26
CA ASP A 121 3.72 -6.71 1.82
C ASP A 121 3.87 -7.86 2.84
N LEU A 122 2.74 -8.32 3.41
CA LEU A 122 2.74 -9.42 4.39
C LEU A 122 3.25 -10.75 3.82
N THR A 123 3.25 -10.92 2.50
CA THR A 123 3.78 -12.13 1.85
C THR A 123 5.29 -12.04 1.60
N GLY A 124 5.88 -10.85 1.82
CA GLY A 124 7.30 -10.58 1.57
C GLY A 124 7.59 -10.06 0.16
N LYS A 125 6.58 -9.87 -0.67
CA LYS A 125 6.75 -9.31 -2.03
C LYS A 125 6.94 -7.81 -1.95
N ILE A 126 7.86 -7.28 -2.76
CA ILE A 126 8.09 -5.84 -2.85
C ILE A 126 6.94 -5.20 -3.63
N SER A 127 6.16 -4.35 -2.99
CA SER A 127 5.05 -3.62 -3.61
C SER A 127 5.50 -2.25 -4.15
N ALA A 128 6.54 -1.68 -3.55
CA ALA A 128 7.07 -0.36 -3.93
C ALA A 128 8.47 -0.17 -3.38
N PHE A 129 9.10 0.93 -3.80
CA PHE A 129 10.31 1.46 -3.16
C PHE A 129 9.99 2.86 -2.65
N ASN A 130 10.38 3.15 -1.41
CA ASN A 130 10.37 4.50 -0.85
C ASN A 130 11.79 5.03 -0.92
N CYS A 131 11.99 6.15 -1.61
CA CYS A 131 13.32 6.70 -1.90
C CYS A 131 13.42 8.12 -1.35
N ARG A 132 14.31 8.34 -0.39
CA ARG A 132 14.49 9.63 0.30
C ARG A 132 15.83 10.25 -0.12
N THR A 133 15.79 11.48 -0.61
CA THR A 133 17.04 12.22 -0.87
C THR A 133 17.73 12.61 0.45
N GLN A 134 19.05 12.55 0.44
CA GLN A 134 19.86 13.06 1.55
C GLN A 134 20.15 14.57 1.40
N SER A 135 19.92 15.11 0.21
CA SER A 135 20.13 16.54 -0.07
C SER A 135 18.95 17.35 0.50
N PRO A 136 19.21 18.43 1.24
CA PRO A 136 18.14 19.30 1.75
C PRO A 136 17.45 20.10 0.64
N THR A 137 18.11 20.29 -0.51
CA THR A 137 17.61 21.12 -1.61
C THR A 137 16.85 20.33 -2.67
N ASP A 138 16.98 19.01 -2.70
CA ASP A 138 16.33 18.18 -3.72
C ASP A 138 14.81 18.10 -3.51
N VAL A 139 14.08 18.27 -4.62
CA VAL A 139 12.61 18.16 -4.64
C VAL A 139 12.22 17.12 -5.69
N PRO A 140 11.32 16.23 -5.41
CA PRO A 140 10.65 16.00 -4.11
C PRO A 140 11.56 15.27 -3.11
N LYS A 141 11.37 15.55 -1.83
CA LYS A 141 12.12 14.88 -0.74
C LYS A 141 11.97 13.36 -0.80
N TYR A 142 10.76 12.89 -1.11
CA TYR A 142 10.42 11.44 -1.21
C TYR A 142 9.92 11.11 -2.61
N ILE A 143 10.30 9.95 -3.09
CA ILE A 143 9.73 9.34 -4.31
C ILE A 143 9.22 7.94 -3.94
N ILE A 144 8.00 7.64 -4.35
CA ILE A 144 7.46 6.27 -4.32
C ILE A 144 7.56 5.71 -5.73
N HIS A 145 8.20 4.56 -5.87
CA HIS A 145 8.36 3.92 -7.18
C HIS A 145 7.80 2.48 -7.13
N PRO A 146 6.93 2.09 -8.06
CA PRO A 146 6.35 2.91 -9.12
C PRO A 146 5.38 3.97 -8.59
N PRO A 147 5.15 5.03 -9.37
CA PRO A 147 4.18 6.06 -8.95
C PRO A 147 2.80 5.46 -8.69
N LYS A 148 2.11 5.98 -7.68
CA LYS A 148 0.75 5.56 -7.27
C LYS A 148 0.68 4.12 -6.72
N ALA A 149 1.83 3.51 -6.37
CA ALA A 149 1.81 2.19 -5.73
C ALA A 149 0.98 2.24 -4.43
N VAL A 150 0.22 1.19 -4.20
CA VAL A 150 -0.51 1.03 -2.92
C VAL A 150 0.51 0.57 -1.87
N LEU A 151 0.70 1.38 -0.84
CA LEU A 151 1.69 1.11 0.20
C LEU A 151 1.05 0.36 1.36
N PRO A 152 1.60 -0.78 1.78
CA PRO A 152 1.24 -1.36 3.08
C PRO A 152 1.81 -0.50 4.21
N LEU A 153 1.49 -0.81 5.45
CA LEU A 153 2.22 -0.28 6.61
C LEU A 153 3.65 -0.83 6.57
N PHE A 154 4.60 -0.10 7.12
CA PHE A 154 6.02 -0.49 7.08
C PHE A 154 6.65 -0.46 8.48
N PRO A 155 7.26 -1.57 8.89
CA PRO A 155 7.28 -2.86 8.21
C PRO A 155 5.88 -3.51 8.19
N ALA A 156 5.59 -4.30 7.15
CA ALA A 156 4.28 -4.96 7.05
C ALA A 156 4.09 -6.02 8.14
N ARG A 157 5.17 -6.66 8.57
CA ARG A 157 5.17 -7.59 9.71
C ARG A 157 5.72 -6.87 10.93
N VAL A 158 4.97 -6.92 12.01
CA VAL A 158 5.35 -6.27 13.26
C VAL A 158 5.19 -7.26 14.43
N ARG A 159 6.05 -7.10 15.43
CA ARG A 159 5.93 -7.84 16.71
C ARG A 159 5.45 -6.84 17.76
N PRO A 160 4.22 -6.97 18.24
CA PRO A 160 3.73 -6.05 19.26
C PRO A 160 4.50 -6.21 20.57
N ILE A 161 4.62 -5.12 21.32
CA ILE A 161 5.11 -5.14 22.71
C ILE A 161 3.87 -4.99 23.61
N LYS A 162 3.62 -5.95 24.49
CA LYS A 162 2.41 -6.00 25.33
C LYS A 162 1.12 -5.82 24.49
N GLY A 163 1.07 -6.48 23.32
CA GLY A 163 -0.08 -6.40 22.41
C GLY A 163 -0.19 -5.09 21.64
N ARG A 164 0.76 -4.17 21.74
CA ARG A 164 0.62 -2.83 21.17
C ARG A 164 1.72 -2.52 20.15
N VAL A 165 1.37 -1.67 19.17
CA VAL A 165 2.31 -1.14 18.17
C VAL A 165 2.27 0.39 18.22
N ILE A 166 3.36 1.03 17.78
CA ILE A 166 3.44 2.48 17.64
C ILE A 166 3.32 2.83 16.16
N LEU A 167 2.34 3.66 15.83
CA LEU A 167 2.09 4.11 14.46
C LEU A 167 2.61 5.54 14.30
N VAL A 168 3.53 5.75 13.35
CA VAL A 168 4.11 7.06 13.01
C VAL A 168 3.85 7.39 11.54
N GLU A 169 4.08 8.66 11.16
CA GLU A 169 3.80 9.13 9.80
C GLU A 169 4.84 8.69 8.79
N GLY A 170 6.11 8.85 9.12
CA GLY A 170 7.22 8.69 8.20
C GLY A 170 8.08 7.46 8.45
N ILE A 171 8.76 7.03 7.39
CA ILE A 171 9.64 5.86 7.49
C ILE A 171 10.82 6.12 8.45
N PHE A 172 11.38 7.34 8.45
CA PHE A 172 12.53 7.65 9.31
C PHE A 172 12.13 7.76 10.78
N ASP A 173 10.88 8.11 11.07
CA ASP A 173 10.35 8.09 12.43
C ASP A 173 10.32 6.65 12.97
N ALA A 174 9.78 5.73 12.16
CA ALA A 174 9.75 4.31 12.51
C ALA A 174 11.16 3.74 12.67
N LEU A 175 12.07 4.07 11.74
CA LEU A 175 13.47 3.61 11.83
C LEU A 175 14.16 4.16 13.08
N ASN A 176 13.96 5.43 13.42
CA ASN A 176 14.55 6.06 14.60
C ASN A 176 14.09 5.38 15.89
N LEU A 177 12.79 5.16 16.02
CA LEU A 177 12.22 4.46 17.17
C LEU A 177 12.76 3.03 17.26
N HIS A 178 12.80 2.33 16.13
CA HIS A 178 13.30 0.96 16.07
C HIS A 178 14.77 0.88 16.48
N ASP A 179 15.60 1.76 15.96
CA ASP A 179 17.04 1.86 16.24
C ASP A 179 17.29 2.04 17.74
N LYS A 180 16.41 2.78 18.42
CA LYS A 180 16.55 3.16 19.81
C LYS A 180 15.75 2.25 20.78
N GLY A 181 15.19 1.14 20.27
CA GLY A 181 14.64 0.06 21.10
C GLY A 181 13.12 -0.05 21.16
N LEU A 182 12.37 0.74 20.38
CA LEU A 182 10.93 0.58 20.21
C LEU A 182 10.66 -0.17 18.89
N THR A 183 10.96 -1.47 18.91
CA THR A 183 10.94 -2.34 17.73
C THR A 183 9.53 -2.67 17.21
N ASN A 184 8.50 -2.25 17.95
CA ASN A 184 7.09 -2.36 17.57
C ASN A 184 6.58 -1.13 16.81
N SER A 185 7.48 -0.25 16.33
CA SER A 185 7.11 0.92 15.55
C SER A 185 6.87 0.58 14.08
N LEU A 186 5.90 1.24 13.47
CA LEU A 186 5.60 1.11 12.05
C LEU A 186 5.10 2.44 11.49
N CYS A 187 5.36 2.70 10.21
CA CYS A 187 4.91 3.93 9.57
C CYS A 187 3.79 3.69 8.56
N CYS A 188 2.98 4.72 8.38
CA CYS A 188 1.88 4.69 7.42
C CYS A 188 2.17 5.43 6.11
N PHE A 189 3.32 6.06 5.94
CA PHE A 189 3.66 6.85 4.75
C PHE A 189 2.68 8.02 4.51
N GLY A 190 2.31 8.68 5.60
CA GLY A 190 1.36 9.79 5.60
C GLY A 190 -0.03 9.36 6.06
N THR A 191 -0.70 10.28 6.68
CA THR A 191 -1.95 10.04 7.43
C THR A 191 -3.09 9.47 6.58
N ARG A 192 -3.11 9.78 5.27
CA ARG A 192 -4.16 9.30 4.34
C ARG A 192 -3.99 7.84 3.90
N ASN A 193 -2.86 7.21 4.23
CA ASN A 193 -2.60 5.83 3.82
C ASN A 193 -3.05 4.81 4.88
N ILE A 194 -3.85 5.23 5.87
CA ILE A 194 -4.47 4.33 6.84
C ILE A 194 -5.91 4.05 6.41
N ASP A 195 -6.30 2.78 6.52
CA ASP A 195 -7.67 2.33 6.28
C ASP A 195 -7.99 1.14 7.21
N ILE A 196 -9.27 0.82 7.31
CA ILE A 196 -9.77 -0.24 8.20
C ILE A 196 -9.15 -1.60 7.86
N GLU A 197 -8.89 -1.87 6.58
CA GLU A 197 -8.31 -3.15 6.17
C GLU A 197 -6.87 -3.31 6.68
N LYS A 198 -6.07 -2.25 6.66
CA LYS A 198 -4.72 -2.28 7.23
C LYS A 198 -4.76 -2.49 8.75
N LEU A 199 -5.72 -1.87 9.44
CA LEU A 199 -5.91 -2.08 10.88
C LEU A 199 -6.32 -3.54 11.20
N LYS A 200 -7.22 -4.12 10.40
CA LYS A 200 -7.59 -5.54 10.54
C LYS A 200 -6.38 -6.45 10.31
N LEU A 201 -5.50 -6.11 9.35
CA LEU A 201 -4.27 -6.89 9.12
C LEU A 201 -3.32 -6.82 10.31
N LEU A 202 -3.26 -5.71 11.04
CA LEU A 202 -2.50 -5.62 12.30
C LEU A 202 -3.13 -6.53 13.36
N LYS A 203 -4.45 -6.48 13.50
CA LYS A 203 -5.18 -7.32 14.47
C LYS A 203 -4.90 -8.81 14.21
N MET A 204 -4.86 -9.24 12.95
CA MET A 204 -4.53 -10.61 12.56
C MET A 204 -3.09 -11.00 12.95
N GLN A 205 -2.20 -10.02 13.15
CA GLN A 205 -0.82 -10.26 13.62
C GLN A 205 -0.71 -10.25 15.15
N GLY A 206 -1.84 -10.21 15.87
CA GLY A 206 -1.85 -10.21 17.34
C GLY A 206 -1.76 -8.81 17.96
N VAL A 207 -1.98 -7.78 17.17
CA VAL A 207 -2.04 -6.40 17.71
C VAL A 207 -3.41 -6.22 18.38
N GLU A 208 -3.40 -5.78 19.61
CA GLU A 208 -4.59 -5.45 20.42
C GLU A 208 -4.80 -3.94 20.50
N GLY A 209 -3.72 -3.17 20.36
CA GLY A 209 -3.81 -1.72 20.46
C GLY A 209 -2.74 -0.98 19.68
N ILE A 210 -3.06 0.28 19.36
CA ILE A 210 -2.20 1.17 18.57
C ILE A 210 -1.94 2.44 19.37
N ASP A 211 -0.66 2.76 19.57
CA ASP A 211 -0.19 4.02 20.12
C ASP A 211 0.14 4.93 18.94
N ILE A 212 -0.71 5.92 18.68
CA ILE A 212 -0.56 6.84 17.55
C ILE A 212 0.40 7.94 17.96
N LEU A 213 1.53 8.06 17.27
CA LEU A 213 2.59 9.02 17.60
C LEU A 213 2.90 9.85 16.35
N PHE A 214 1.96 10.74 16.02
CA PHE A 214 2.04 11.61 14.84
C PHE A 214 2.69 12.95 15.20
N ASP A 215 3.06 13.69 14.17
CA ASP A 215 3.67 15.01 14.33
C ASP A 215 2.76 15.91 15.18
N PRO A 216 3.32 16.79 16.00
CA PRO A 216 2.52 17.60 16.92
C PRO A 216 1.77 18.76 16.24
N ASP A 217 1.85 18.87 14.92
CA ASP A 217 1.13 19.91 14.18
C ASP A 217 -0.39 19.61 14.08
N ALA A 218 -1.16 20.61 13.65
CA ALA A 218 -2.62 20.48 13.58
C ALA A 218 -3.07 19.34 12.66
N ALA A 219 -2.38 19.13 11.53
CA ALA A 219 -2.74 18.10 10.55
C ALA A 219 -2.51 16.68 11.11
N GLY A 220 -1.37 16.46 11.77
CA GLY A 220 -1.08 15.17 12.41
C GLY A 220 -2.06 14.86 13.53
N GLN A 221 -2.41 15.86 14.34
CA GLN A 221 -3.34 15.66 15.46
C GLN A 221 -4.78 15.42 14.99
N GLU A 222 -5.23 16.13 13.95
CA GLU A 222 -6.54 15.87 13.33
C GLU A 222 -6.61 14.46 12.75
N ALA A 223 -5.56 14.06 12.06
CA ALA A 223 -5.48 12.69 11.50
C ALA A 223 -5.49 11.62 12.61
N ALA A 224 -4.80 11.86 13.72
CA ALA A 224 -4.78 10.92 14.85
C ALA A 224 -6.19 10.67 15.39
N VAL A 225 -7.04 11.70 15.45
CA VAL A 225 -8.45 11.55 15.89
C VAL A 225 -9.20 10.60 14.93
N GLY A 226 -9.08 10.81 13.63
CA GLY A 226 -9.74 9.92 12.64
C GLY A 226 -9.25 8.47 12.73
N ILE A 227 -7.97 8.26 13.05
CA ILE A 227 -7.42 6.91 13.22
C ILE A 227 -7.97 6.25 14.50
N VAL A 228 -8.17 7.02 15.57
CA VAL A 228 -8.82 6.49 16.80
C VAL A 228 -10.20 5.92 16.45
N GLU A 229 -11.01 6.67 15.68
CA GLU A 229 -12.34 6.18 15.25
C GLU A 229 -12.24 4.90 14.40
N MET A 230 -11.28 4.86 13.46
CA MET A 230 -11.07 3.66 12.65
C MET A 230 -10.61 2.46 13.50
N CYS A 231 -9.82 2.69 14.55
CA CYS A 231 -9.38 1.64 15.47
C CYS A 231 -10.60 1.04 16.21
N GLU A 232 -11.53 1.88 16.68
CA GLU A 232 -12.77 1.40 17.32
C GLU A 232 -13.56 0.48 16.37
N ILE A 233 -13.72 0.90 15.12
CA ILE A 233 -14.43 0.08 14.10
C ILE A 233 -13.69 -1.24 13.85
N ALA A 234 -12.36 -1.23 13.86
CA ALA A 234 -11.54 -2.43 13.67
C ALA A 234 -11.48 -3.31 14.93
N GLY A 235 -11.98 -2.83 16.05
CA GLY A 235 -11.91 -3.53 17.34
C GLY A 235 -10.50 -3.55 17.93
N LEU A 236 -9.78 -2.42 17.80
CA LEU A 236 -8.46 -2.22 18.37
C LEU A 236 -8.51 -1.11 19.41
N LEU A 237 -7.79 -1.27 20.49
CA LEU A 237 -7.56 -0.18 21.45
C LEU A 237 -6.69 0.89 20.78
N SER A 238 -6.86 2.14 21.15
CA SER A 238 -6.00 3.20 20.61
C SER A 238 -5.69 4.27 21.64
N LYS A 239 -4.55 4.91 21.47
CA LYS A 239 -4.11 6.03 22.32
C LYS A 239 -3.34 7.01 21.44
N ASN A 240 -3.75 8.28 21.45
CA ASN A 240 -2.99 9.35 20.80
C ASN A 240 -1.89 9.82 21.77
N ILE A 241 -0.65 9.61 21.39
CA ILE A 241 0.54 10.00 22.18
C ILE A 241 0.99 11.36 21.67
N LYS A 242 0.93 12.36 22.54
CA LYS A 242 1.34 13.72 22.18
C LYS A 242 2.80 13.95 22.57
N LEU A 243 3.62 14.25 21.56
CA LEU A 243 4.98 14.73 21.82
C LEU A 243 4.94 16.16 22.38
N PRO A 244 5.88 16.52 23.24
CA PRO A 244 6.04 17.93 23.60
C PRO A 244 6.27 18.80 22.35
N ILE A 245 5.70 19.98 22.32
CA ILE A 245 5.75 20.91 21.16
C ILE A 245 7.20 21.21 20.72
N GLN A 246 8.17 21.11 21.65
CA GLN A 246 9.58 21.33 21.36
C GLN A 246 10.22 20.19 20.52
N LEU A 247 9.50 19.08 20.33
CA LEU A 247 9.97 17.96 19.52
C LEU A 247 9.19 17.96 18.21
N GLU A 248 9.88 18.14 17.10
CA GLU A 248 9.26 18.27 15.79
C GLU A 248 8.59 16.98 15.29
N ASP A 249 9.28 15.84 15.48
CA ASP A 249 8.79 14.53 15.02
C ASP A 249 9.43 13.39 15.85
N ALA A 250 8.90 12.19 15.70
CA ALA A 250 9.43 10.99 16.36
C ALA A 250 10.84 10.63 15.83
N GLY A 251 11.18 11.09 14.65
CA GLY A 251 12.51 10.92 14.04
C GLY A 251 13.61 11.73 14.70
N ALA A 252 13.25 12.73 15.53
CA ALA A 252 14.20 13.57 16.27
C ALA A 252 14.42 13.08 17.71
N LEU A 253 13.72 12.04 18.16
CA LEU A 253 13.85 11.54 19.54
C LEU A 253 15.23 10.94 19.77
N THR A 254 15.87 11.34 20.89
CA THR A 254 17.14 10.75 21.34
C THR A 254 16.91 9.36 21.96
N LYS A 255 17.99 8.62 22.19
CA LYS A 255 17.93 7.30 22.82
C LYS A 255 17.30 7.37 24.22
N GLU A 256 17.63 8.41 24.99
CA GLU A 256 17.08 8.62 26.33
C GLU A 256 15.57 8.87 26.27
N LYS A 257 15.12 9.76 25.38
CA LYS A 257 13.69 10.07 25.21
C LYS A 257 12.90 8.85 24.73
N VAL A 258 13.48 8.03 23.83
CA VAL A 258 12.84 6.78 23.39
C VAL A 258 12.75 5.78 24.54
N LYS A 259 13.80 5.70 25.38
CA LYS A 259 13.76 4.86 26.59
C LYS A 259 12.65 5.30 27.55
N ASP A 260 12.55 6.60 27.83
CA ASP A 260 11.51 7.15 28.70
C ASP A 260 10.10 6.89 28.13
N LEU A 261 9.95 7.08 26.83
CA LEU A 261 8.69 6.77 26.13
C LEU A 261 8.34 5.28 26.27
N LYS A 262 9.32 4.40 26.09
CA LYS A 262 9.13 2.95 26.22
C LYS A 262 8.70 2.57 27.65
N GLU A 263 9.32 3.16 28.65
CA GLU A 263 8.97 2.93 30.07
C GLU A 263 7.55 3.44 30.35
N THR A 264 7.21 4.62 29.82
CA THR A 264 5.87 5.21 29.99
C THR A 264 4.77 4.34 29.34
N LEU A 265 5.04 3.79 28.15
CA LEU A 265 4.03 3.01 27.41
C LEU A 265 3.98 1.54 27.87
N TYR A 266 5.13 0.98 28.25
CA TYR A 266 5.27 -0.47 28.41
C TYR A 266 6.00 -0.87 29.70
N GLY A 267 6.27 0.04 30.59
CA GLY A 267 6.91 -0.23 31.90
C GLY A 267 6.04 -0.95 32.92
#